data_9026b07b0d5b6695cf2d410cc41f0fac
#
_entry.id   9026b07b0d5b6695cf2d410cc41f0fac
#
_cell.length_a   1.000
_cell.length_b   1.000
_cell.length_c   1.000
_cell.angle_alpha   90.00
_cell.angle_beta   90.00
_cell.angle_gamma   90.00
#
_symmetry.space_group_name_H-M   'P 1'
#
loop_
_entity.id
_entity.type
_entity.pdbx_description
1 polymer ?
#
loop_
_entity_poly.entity_id
_entity_poly.type
_entity_poly.pdbx_seq_one_letter_code
_entity_poly.pdbx_strand_id
1 'polypeptide(L)'
;TTLYENWVNGSRTIITPLSKTDLRGDYSFTIDKDSYKLKISGTLSKLKSEVTSDSLKLSSSLNYKNDWMQLVFSSKDTTSQKFIRLNAKVLSTLESIKGKATLVDGSNSSVEFKKVVDTTKTTKPKKKKEPASPSIVPVSYPNGAYGFSKLPEAETILFKNATVWTNESEGILEATDVLVQNGRISKIGKDLNSKKAVIIDASGKHLTSGIVDEHSHIAAASINEGGQNSSAEVSIEDVIDADDVDIYRNLAGGVTSIQILHGSANPIGGRSAIIKLKWGSSAKELIYTDSPKFIKFALGENVKQSNWGSFSRFPQTRMGVEQLYIDYFTRAKAYDAKQKSGTPYRKDVEMEVLAQI
;
A
#
# COMPACT_ATOMS: atom_id res chain seq x y z
N THR A 1 -11.52 -8.69 -7.73
CA THR A 1 -11.40 -7.29 -8.19
C THR A 1 -11.45 -7.30 -9.70
N THR A 2 -12.33 -6.50 -10.33
CA THR A 2 -12.42 -6.40 -11.79
C THR A 2 -11.66 -5.16 -12.24
N LEU A 3 -10.72 -5.32 -13.17
CA LEU A 3 -9.98 -4.23 -13.77
C LEU A 3 -10.78 -3.67 -14.95
N TYR A 4 -11.15 -2.39 -14.91
CA TYR A 4 -11.96 -1.74 -15.96
C TYR A 4 -11.10 -1.05 -17.01
N GLU A 5 -10.05 -0.38 -16.60
CA GLU A 5 -9.20 0.42 -17.47
C GLU A 5 -7.74 0.36 -17.01
N ASN A 6 -6.84 0.57 -17.94
CA ASN A 6 -5.43 0.80 -17.71
C ASN A 6 -5.00 2.09 -18.43
N TRP A 7 -4.17 2.87 -17.76
CA TRP A 7 -3.62 4.10 -18.32
C TRP A 7 -2.10 4.01 -18.37
N VAL A 8 -1.53 4.10 -19.57
CA VAL A 8 -0.07 4.07 -19.77
C VAL A 8 0.32 5.31 -20.58
N ASN A 9 1.21 6.11 -20.05
CA ASN A 9 1.67 7.37 -20.68
C ASN A 9 0.52 8.26 -21.18
N GLY A 10 -0.55 8.39 -20.39
CA GLY A 10 -1.72 9.17 -20.76
C GLY A 10 -2.66 8.51 -21.78
N SER A 11 -2.33 7.34 -22.29
CA SER A 11 -3.19 6.57 -23.19
C SER A 11 -4.08 5.62 -22.40
N ARG A 12 -5.40 5.70 -22.66
CA ARG A 12 -6.43 4.89 -21.99
C ARG A 12 -6.67 3.59 -22.75
N THR A 13 -6.56 2.47 -22.06
CA THR A 13 -6.97 1.15 -22.57
C THR A 13 -8.13 0.63 -21.75
N ILE A 14 -9.28 0.36 -22.38
CA ILE A 14 -10.45 -0.25 -21.73
C ILE A 14 -10.24 -1.76 -21.71
N ILE A 15 -10.14 -2.34 -20.50
CA ILE A 15 -9.96 -3.79 -20.31
C ILE A 15 -11.32 -4.47 -20.15
N THR A 16 -12.20 -3.90 -19.33
CA THR A 16 -13.57 -4.38 -19.16
C THR A 16 -14.51 -3.21 -19.40
N PRO A 17 -15.29 -3.21 -20.50
CA PRO A 17 -16.23 -2.12 -20.73
C PRO A 17 -17.30 -2.08 -19.65
N LEU A 18 -17.56 -0.91 -19.11
CA LEU A 18 -18.73 -0.64 -18.26
C LEU A 18 -19.97 -0.54 -19.17
N SER A 19 -21.02 -1.27 -18.82
CA SER A 19 -22.32 -1.10 -19.47
C SER A 19 -22.83 0.33 -19.23
N LYS A 20 -23.14 1.05 -20.31
CA LYS A 20 -23.45 2.48 -20.26
C LYS A 20 -24.82 2.79 -19.69
N THR A 21 -25.74 1.81 -19.66
CA THR A 21 -27.15 1.99 -19.31
C THR A 21 -27.42 1.46 -17.89
N ASP A 22 -28.01 2.29 -17.04
CA ASP A 22 -28.41 1.91 -15.68
C ASP A 22 -29.76 1.18 -15.72
N LEU A 23 -29.75 -0.14 -15.51
CA LEU A 23 -30.94 -1.00 -15.51
C LEU A 23 -31.72 -0.97 -14.20
N ARG A 24 -31.28 -0.29 -13.17
CA ARG A 24 -32.00 -0.30 -11.89
C ARG A 24 -33.38 0.32 -12.02
N GLY A 25 -34.36 -0.33 -11.40
CA GLY A 25 -35.76 0.07 -11.43
C GLY A 25 -36.71 -1.12 -11.41
N ASP A 26 -37.97 -0.82 -11.53
CA ASP A 26 -39.04 -1.78 -11.55
C ASP A 26 -39.55 -1.96 -13.00
N TYR A 27 -39.75 -3.21 -13.39
CA TYR A 27 -40.17 -3.59 -14.73
C TYR A 27 -41.34 -4.59 -14.66
N SER A 28 -42.22 -4.56 -15.62
CA SER A 28 -43.24 -5.61 -15.87
C SER A 28 -42.97 -6.27 -17.21
N PHE A 29 -43.19 -7.55 -17.30
CA PHE A 29 -43.12 -8.32 -18.54
C PHE A 29 -44.08 -9.51 -18.51
N THR A 30 -44.42 -10.01 -19.68
CA THR A 30 -45.28 -11.21 -19.86
C THR A 30 -44.55 -12.26 -20.67
N ILE A 31 -44.73 -13.50 -20.30
CA ILE A 31 -44.35 -14.66 -21.11
C ILE A 31 -45.62 -15.47 -21.34
N ASP A 32 -46.03 -15.62 -22.59
CA ASP A 32 -47.29 -16.21 -23.00
C ASP A 32 -48.49 -15.56 -22.26
N LYS A 33 -49.11 -16.26 -21.32
CA LYS A 33 -50.25 -15.76 -20.53
C LYS A 33 -49.83 -15.30 -19.11
N ASP A 34 -48.59 -15.54 -18.70
CA ASP A 34 -48.09 -15.25 -17.37
C ASP A 34 -47.49 -13.88 -17.27
N SER A 35 -47.87 -13.14 -16.22
CA SER A 35 -47.35 -11.81 -15.92
C SER A 35 -46.29 -11.89 -14.80
N TYR A 36 -45.22 -11.14 -14.99
CA TYR A 36 -44.07 -11.06 -14.06
C TYR A 36 -43.69 -9.62 -13.74
N LYS A 37 -43.23 -9.40 -12.54
CA LYS A 37 -42.57 -8.16 -12.12
C LYS A 37 -41.12 -8.44 -11.84
N LEU A 38 -40.23 -7.57 -12.33
CA LEU A 38 -38.77 -7.63 -12.10
C LEU A 38 -38.34 -6.35 -11.44
N LYS A 39 -37.73 -6.47 -10.27
CA LYS A 39 -37.05 -5.36 -9.61
C LYS A 39 -35.56 -5.55 -9.73
N ILE A 40 -34.87 -4.56 -10.30
CA ILE A 40 -33.42 -4.52 -10.40
C ILE A 40 -32.88 -3.48 -9.43
N SER A 41 -31.96 -3.89 -8.56
CA SER A 41 -31.37 -3.07 -7.49
C SER A 41 -29.87 -3.32 -7.37
N GLY A 42 -29.21 -2.78 -6.36
CA GLY A 42 -27.78 -2.96 -6.12
C GLY A 42 -26.91 -1.83 -6.67
N THR A 43 -25.64 -2.11 -6.97
CA THR A 43 -24.71 -1.16 -7.60
C THR A 43 -24.56 -1.48 -9.09
N LEU A 44 -24.08 -0.51 -9.89
CA LEU A 44 -23.85 -0.73 -11.35
C LEU A 44 -22.89 -1.89 -11.63
N SER A 45 -21.96 -2.15 -10.74
CA SER A 45 -21.01 -3.27 -10.84
C SER A 45 -21.55 -4.60 -10.29
N LYS A 46 -22.63 -4.57 -9.50
CA LYS A 46 -23.23 -5.77 -8.90
C LYS A 46 -24.74 -5.57 -8.78
N LEU A 47 -25.43 -5.83 -9.89
CA LEU A 47 -26.88 -5.78 -9.94
C LEU A 47 -27.48 -7.00 -9.22
N LYS A 48 -28.66 -6.78 -8.62
CA LYS A 48 -29.49 -7.81 -7.99
C LYS A 48 -30.86 -7.81 -8.66
N SER A 49 -31.42 -8.99 -8.87
CA SER A 49 -32.76 -9.15 -9.40
C SER A 49 -33.69 -9.75 -8.37
N GLU A 50 -34.95 -9.35 -8.43
CA GLU A 50 -36.05 -9.98 -7.74
C GLU A 50 -37.21 -10.12 -8.73
N VAL A 51 -37.64 -11.36 -8.98
CA VAL A 51 -38.72 -11.67 -9.88
C VAL A 51 -39.93 -12.16 -9.07
N THR A 52 -41.09 -11.60 -9.33
CA THR A 52 -42.33 -12.01 -8.69
C THR A 52 -43.42 -12.25 -9.73
N SER A 53 -44.31 -13.24 -9.50
CA SER A 53 -45.51 -13.48 -10.27
C SER A 53 -46.63 -13.86 -9.30
N ASP A 54 -47.79 -13.20 -9.41
CA ASP A 54 -48.99 -13.44 -8.57
C ASP A 54 -48.64 -13.48 -7.08
N SER A 55 -47.79 -12.56 -6.59
CA SER A 55 -47.24 -12.49 -5.22
C SER A 55 -46.24 -13.59 -4.84
N LEU A 56 -45.96 -14.55 -5.71
CA LEU A 56 -44.94 -15.57 -5.51
C LEU A 56 -43.56 -14.99 -5.88
N LYS A 57 -42.61 -15.07 -4.93
CA LYS A 57 -41.22 -14.69 -5.16
C LYS A 57 -40.48 -15.86 -5.77
N LEU A 58 -39.89 -15.63 -6.95
CA LEU A 58 -39.14 -16.62 -7.72
C LEU A 58 -37.64 -16.42 -7.52
N SER A 59 -36.91 -17.52 -7.34
CA SER A 59 -35.44 -17.45 -7.30
C SER A 59 -34.90 -16.89 -8.60
N SER A 60 -34.05 -15.90 -8.56
CA SER A 60 -33.56 -15.25 -9.78
C SER A 60 -32.08 -14.87 -9.70
N SER A 61 -31.44 -14.85 -10.87
CA SER A 61 -30.09 -14.41 -11.09
C SER A 61 -30.01 -13.52 -12.32
N LEU A 62 -29.31 -12.40 -12.23
CA LEU A 62 -29.15 -11.41 -13.28
C LEU A 62 -27.68 -11.20 -13.60
N ASN A 63 -27.34 -11.28 -14.88
CA ASN A 63 -26.05 -10.87 -15.41
C ASN A 63 -26.27 -9.79 -16.49
N TYR A 64 -25.51 -8.69 -16.41
CA TYR A 64 -25.57 -7.61 -17.40
C TYR A 64 -24.17 -7.24 -17.84
N LYS A 65 -23.87 -7.50 -19.11
CA LYS A 65 -22.56 -7.24 -19.70
C LYS A 65 -22.71 -6.93 -21.20
N ASN A 66 -21.96 -5.92 -21.67
CA ASN A 66 -21.95 -5.53 -23.10
C ASN A 66 -23.35 -5.28 -23.66
N ASP A 67 -24.19 -4.58 -22.89
CA ASP A 67 -25.60 -4.28 -23.25
C ASP A 67 -26.50 -5.50 -23.40
N TRP A 68 -26.06 -6.67 -22.97
CA TRP A 68 -26.87 -7.86 -22.87
C TRP A 68 -27.28 -8.15 -21.43
N MET A 69 -28.58 -8.19 -21.22
CA MET A 69 -29.20 -8.63 -19.96
C MET A 69 -29.56 -10.12 -20.07
N GLN A 70 -29.01 -10.91 -19.16
CA GLN A 70 -29.31 -12.33 -18.97
C GLN A 70 -30.01 -12.49 -17.63
N LEU A 71 -31.26 -12.89 -17.65
CA LEU A 71 -32.06 -13.15 -16.45
C LEU A 71 -32.47 -14.63 -16.44
N VAL A 72 -32.13 -15.30 -15.34
CA VAL A 72 -32.57 -16.68 -15.09
C VAL A 72 -33.43 -16.68 -13.84
N PHE A 73 -34.58 -17.30 -13.89
CA PHE A 73 -35.45 -17.41 -12.72
C PHE A 73 -36.22 -18.74 -12.72
N SER A 74 -36.62 -19.17 -11.50
CA SER A 74 -37.36 -20.43 -11.35
C SER A 74 -38.76 -20.34 -11.95
N SER A 75 -39.26 -21.46 -12.49
CA SER A 75 -40.66 -21.56 -12.93
C SER A 75 -41.61 -21.43 -11.72
N LYS A 76 -42.90 -21.20 -12.00
CA LYS A 76 -43.94 -21.19 -10.95
C LYS A 76 -44.20 -22.57 -10.34
N ASP A 77 -43.83 -23.64 -11.04
CA ASP A 77 -43.92 -25.00 -10.53
C ASP A 77 -42.83 -25.24 -9.47
N THR A 78 -43.23 -25.27 -8.22
CA THR A 78 -42.34 -25.47 -7.07
C THR A 78 -41.95 -26.92 -6.85
N THR A 79 -42.57 -27.87 -7.56
CA THR A 79 -42.32 -29.31 -7.43
C THR A 79 -41.11 -29.76 -8.22
N SER A 80 -40.69 -28.97 -9.21
CA SER A 80 -39.49 -29.25 -10.02
C SER A 80 -38.60 -28.00 -10.11
N GLN A 81 -37.29 -28.16 -9.88
CA GLN A 81 -36.32 -27.06 -10.05
C GLN A 81 -36.09 -26.77 -11.55
N LYS A 82 -37.06 -26.18 -12.19
CA LYS A 82 -36.97 -25.79 -13.59
C LYS A 82 -36.79 -24.28 -13.69
N PHE A 83 -36.00 -23.83 -14.68
CA PHE A 83 -35.66 -22.42 -14.87
C PHE A 83 -36.02 -21.91 -16.24
N ILE A 84 -36.54 -20.69 -16.28
CA ILE A 84 -36.73 -19.89 -17.47
C ILE A 84 -35.49 -19.04 -17.68
N ARG A 85 -34.92 -19.03 -18.88
CA ARG A 85 -33.74 -18.23 -19.24
C ARG A 85 -34.15 -17.18 -20.25
N LEU A 86 -33.74 -15.96 -19.98
CA LEU A 86 -34.13 -14.80 -20.74
C LEU A 86 -32.89 -14.00 -21.14
N ASN A 87 -32.78 -13.70 -22.45
CA ASN A 87 -31.70 -12.89 -23.01
C ASN A 87 -32.34 -11.68 -23.72
N ALA A 88 -31.90 -10.47 -23.33
CA ALA A 88 -32.43 -9.25 -23.91
C ALA A 88 -31.28 -8.26 -24.18
N LYS A 89 -31.34 -7.58 -25.32
CA LYS A 89 -30.45 -6.50 -25.65
C LYS A 89 -31.02 -5.19 -25.11
N VAL A 90 -30.21 -4.49 -24.35
CA VAL A 90 -30.55 -3.19 -23.74
C VAL A 90 -30.14 -2.09 -24.70
N LEU A 91 -31.04 -1.31 -25.16
CA LEU A 91 -30.79 -0.11 -25.95
C LEU A 91 -30.64 1.09 -25.03
N SER A 92 -30.04 2.15 -25.50
CA SER A 92 -29.79 3.38 -24.72
C SER A 92 -31.05 4.07 -24.20
N THR A 93 -32.19 3.84 -24.84
CA THR A 93 -33.51 4.29 -24.40
C THR A 93 -34.19 3.15 -23.64
N LEU A 94 -34.33 3.31 -22.32
CA LEU A 94 -34.90 2.31 -21.41
C LEU A 94 -36.43 2.21 -21.45
N GLU A 95 -37.07 2.72 -22.47
CA GLU A 95 -38.55 2.69 -22.58
C GLU A 95 -39.09 1.26 -22.75
N SER A 96 -38.39 0.43 -23.52
CA SER A 96 -38.64 -1.00 -23.59
C SER A 96 -37.37 -1.81 -23.83
N ILE A 97 -37.26 -2.95 -23.16
CA ILE A 97 -36.16 -3.90 -23.38
C ILE A 97 -36.78 -5.14 -24.02
N LYS A 98 -36.35 -5.46 -25.24
CA LYS A 98 -36.86 -6.60 -25.98
C LYS A 98 -35.89 -7.77 -25.97
N GLY A 99 -36.41 -8.98 -25.77
CA GLY A 99 -35.60 -10.18 -25.67
C GLY A 99 -36.35 -11.45 -26.02
N LYS A 100 -35.68 -12.58 -25.77
CA LYS A 100 -36.25 -13.93 -25.93
C LYS A 100 -36.11 -14.69 -24.61
N ALA A 101 -37.17 -15.39 -24.25
CA ALA A 101 -37.17 -16.34 -23.15
C ALA A 101 -37.14 -17.76 -23.72
N THR A 102 -36.32 -18.62 -23.15
CA THR A 102 -36.35 -20.07 -23.34
C THR A 102 -37.09 -20.65 -22.14
N LEU A 103 -38.21 -21.31 -22.43
CA LEU A 103 -39.08 -21.89 -21.42
C LEU A 103 -38.56 -23.23 -20.91
N VAL A 104 -39.26 -23.78 -19.94
CA VAL A 104 -38.92 -25.05 -19.29
C VAL A 104 -38.92 -26.25 -20.24
N ASP A 105 -39.81 -26.24 -21.24
CA ASP A 105 -39.95 -27.26 -22.29
C ASP A 105 -38.94 -27.08 -23.44
N GLY A 106 -38.11 -26.04 -23.40
CA GLY A 106 -37.18 -25.68 -24.48
C GLY A 106 -37.75 -24.80 -25.58
N SER A 107 -39.01 -24.47 -25.54
CA SER A 107 -39.64 -23.54 -26.49
C SER A 107 -39.16 -22.10 -26.23
N ASN A 108 -39.30 -21.24 -27.26
CA ASN A 108 -38.90 -19.84 -27.17
C ASN A 108 -40.11 -18.91 -27.29
N SER A 109 -40.17 -17.92 -26.40
CA SER A 109 -41.17 -16.86 -26.43
C SER A 109 -40.49 -15.48 -26.49
N SER A 110 -41.12 -14.53 -27.21
CA SER A 110 -40.63 -13.13 -27.24
C SER A 110 -41.10 -12.42 -26.00
N VAL A 111 -40.20 -11.61 -25.42
CA VAL A 111 -40.47 -10.87 -24.17
C VAL A 111 -40.15 -9.40 -24.36
N GLU A 112 -41.01 -8.55 -23.84
CA GLU A 112 -40.80 -7.11 -23.74
C GLU A 112 -40.96 -6.66 -22.29
N PHE A 113 -39.88 -6.06 -21.73
CA PHE A 113 -39.92 -5.45 -20.43
C PHE A 113 -40.38 -4.00 -20.56
N LYS A 114 -41.38 -3.62 -19.80
CA LYS A 114 -41.84 -2.23 -19.68
C LYS A 114 -41.43 -1.68 -18.34
N LYS A 115 -40.76 -0.54 -18.33
CA LYS A 115 -40.37 0.14 -17.08
C LYS A 115 -41.61 0.67 -16.40
N VAL A 116 -41.83 0.32 -15.13
CA VAL A 116 -42.92 0.83 -14.32
C VAL A 116 -42.51 2.20 -13.78
N VAL A 117 -43.17 3.25 -14.28
CA VAL A 117 -43.01 4.61 -13.71
C VAL A 117 -44.05 4.76 -12.62
N ASP A 118 -43.61 4.89 -11.40
CA ASP A 118 -44.51 5.13 -10.26
C ASP A 118 -45.03 6.58 -10.31
N THR A 119 -46.21 6.72 -10.91
CA THR A 119 -46.87 8.04 -11.08
C THR A 119 -47.50 8.57 -9.79
N THR A 120 -47.45 7.80 -8.69
CA THR A 120 -48.09 8.20 -7.43
C THR A 120 -47.16 9.02 -6.51
N LYS A 121 -45.89 9.13 -6.85
CA LYS A 121 -44.95 10.03 -6.14
C LYS A 121 -44.83 11.36 -6.86
N THR A 122 -45.83 12.24 -6.69
CA THR A 122 -45.64 13.68 -6.89
C THR A 122 -44.66 14.22 -5.83
N THR A 123 -43.42 13.87 -5.94
CA THR A 123 -42.37 14.63 -5.27
C THR A 123 -42.24 15.93 -6.03
N LYS A 124 -42.62 17.05 -5.37
CA LYS A 124 -42.18 18.40 -5.79
C LYS A 124 -40.72 18.27 -6.23
N PRO A 125 -40.31 18.87 -7.36
CA PRO A 125 -38.94 18.80 -7.81
C PRO A 125 -38.06 19.37 -6.69
N LYS A 126 -37.48 18.51 -5.88
CA LYS A 126 -36.31 18.89 -5.10
C LYS A 126 -35.34 19.38 -6.14
N LYS A 127 -34.98 20.67 -6.12
CA LYS A 127 -33.83 21.20 -6.86
C LYS A 127 -32.76 20.13 -6.74
N LYS A 128 -32.41 19.47 -7.86
CA LYS A 128 -31.23 18.63 -7.92
C LYS A 128 -30.13 19.53 -7.38
N LYS A 129 -29.67 19.27 -6.14
CA LYS A 129 -28.32 19.73 -5.79
C LYS A 129 -27.45 19.13 -6.90
N GLU A 130 -26.84 20.00 -7.69
CA GLU A 130 -25.75 19.55 -8.54
C GLU A 130 -24.92 18.59 -7.72
N PRO A 131 -24.58 17.39 -8.24
CA PRO A 131 -23.66 16.52 -7.52
C PRO A 131 -22.48 17.39 -7.17
N ALA A 132 -22.21 17.54 -5.88
CA ALA A 132 -21.01 18.26 -5.43
C ALA A 132 -19.89 17.70 -6.28
N SER A 133 -19.18 18.57 -6.99
CA SER A 133 -17.99 18.16 -7.75
C SER A 133 -17.22 17.24 -6.83
N PRO A 134 -16.79 16.05 -7.28
CA PRO A 134 -16.08 15.14 -6.43
C PRO A 134 -14.97 15.95 -5.77
N SER A 135 -15.00 16.05 -4.44
CA SER A 135 -13.96 16.79 -3.73
C SER A 135 -12.67 16.06 -4.10
N ILE A 136 -11.83 16.73 -4.87
CA ILE A 136 -10.48 16.25 -5.13
C ILE A 136 -9.84 16.15 -3.76
N VAL A 137 -9.55 14.93 -3.32
CA VAL A 137 -8.81 14.72 -2.09
C VAL A 137 -7.44 15.37 -2.30
N PRO A 138 -7.07 16.38 -1.50
CA PRO A 138 -5.78 17.02 -1.67
C PRO A 138 -4.67 15.99 -1.50
N VAL A 139 -3.65 16.08 -2.35
CA VAL A 139 -2.45 15.27 -2.22
C VAL A 139 -1.75 15.67 -0.93
N SER A 140 -1.38 14.70 -0.12
CA SER A 140 -0.58 14.91 1.09
C SER A 140 0.78 14.23 0.95
N TYR A 141 1.71 14.59 1.82
CA TYR A 141 3.09 14.10 1.83
C TYR A 141 3.42 13.43 3.17
N PRO A 142 3.54 12.11 3.26
CA PRO A 142 3.18 11.13 2.23
C PRO A 142 1.67 11.13 1.95
N ASN A 143 1.24 10.50 0.86
CA ASN A 143 -0.17 10.44 0.48
C ASN A 143 -0.93 9.40 1.30
N GLY A 144 -1.05 9.63 2.57
CA GLY A 144 -1.65 8.74 3.55
C GLY A 144 -2.01 9.44 4.85
N ALA A 145 -2.23 8.66 5.91
CA ALA A 145 -2.51 9.19 7.24
C ALA A 145 -1.33 10.04 7.74
N TYR A 146 -1.63 11.14 8.43
CA TYR A 146 -0.64 12.09 8.97
C TYR A 146 0.24 12.79 7.94
N GLY A 147 -0.09 12.70 6.65
CA GLY A 147 0.65 13.41 5.61
C GLY A 147 0.44 14.92 5.68
N PHE A 148 1.48 15.69 5.38
CA PHE A 148 1.44 17.15 5.33
C PHE A 148 0.77 17.63 4.04
N SER A 149 0.01 18.72 4.12
CA SER A 149 -0.53 19.40 2.92
C SER A 149 0.55 20.12 2.12
N LYS A 150 1.66 20.48 2.77
CA LYS A 150 2.92 20.97 2.20
C LYS A 150 4.06 20.33 2.95
N LEU A 151 5.15 20.01 2.24
CA LEU A 151 6.37 19.54 2.90
C LEU A 151 6.85 20.58 3.93
N PRO A 152 7.24 20.13 5.13
CA PRO A 152 7.82 21.02 6.12
C PRO A 152 9.10 21.67 5.59
N GLU A 153 9.21 22.98 5.83
CA GLU A 153 10.45 23.72 5.57
C GLU A 153 11.25 23.85 6.84
N ALA A 154 12.57 23.95 6.71
CA ALA A 154 13.43 24.14 7.86
C ALA A 154 13.20 25.53 8.48
N GLU A 155 12.55 25.56 9.63
CA GLU A 155 12.28 26.80 10.38
C GLU A 155 13.50 27.24 11.19
N THR A 156 13.59 28.52 11.46
CA THR A 156 14.48 29.04 12.50
C THR A 156 13.75 28.93 13.84
N ILE A 157 14.32 28.18 14.79
CA ILE A 157 13.72 27.94 16.10
C ILE A 157 14.70 28.37 17.20
N LEU A 158 14.19 29.08 18.20
CA LEU A 158 14.93 29.45 19.39
C LEU A 158 14.27 28.82 20.63
N PHE A 159 14.89 27.81 21.17
CA PHE A 159 14.53 27.25 22.47
C PHE A 159 15.10 28.15 23.57
N LYS A 160 14.27 28.58 24.53
CA LYS A 160 14.65 29.46 25.63
C LYS A 160 14.64 28.73 26.95
N ASN A 161 15.66 28.94 27.77
CA ASN A 161 15.75 28.49 29.16
C ASN A 161 15.66 26.97 29.36
N ALA A 162 16.17 26.17 28.43
CA ALA A 162 16.18 24.71 28.54
C ALA A 162 17.25 24.20 29.46
N THR A 163 17.07 23.00 30.04
CA THR A 163 18.16 22.15 30.49
C THR A 163 18.67 21.36 29.27
N VAL A 164 19.82 21.75 28.75
CA VAL A 164 20.39 21.21 27.50
C VAL A 164 21.38 20.10 27.79
N TRP A 165 21.13 18.91 27.23
CA TRP A 165 22.05 17.76 27.29
C TRP A 165 22.88 17.77 26.02
N THR A 166 24.13 18.24 26.11
CA THR A 166 24.93 18.49 24.91
C THR A 166 25.48 17.21 24.28
N ASN A 167 25.66 16.16 25.05
CA ASN A 167 26.39 14.94 24.69
C ASN A 167 27.85 15.22 24.30
N GLU A 168 28.36 16.37 24.69
CA GLU A 168 29.72 16.82 24.47
C GLU A 168 30.42 17.08 25.83
N SER A 169 31.65 17.59 25.80
CA SER A 169 32.46 17.84 27.01
C SER A 169 31.82 18.82 27.99
N GLU A 170 30.98 19.72 27.53
CA GLU A 170 30.23 20.69 28.32
C GLU A 170 29.20 20.05 29.25
N GLY A 171 28.74 18.83 28.92
CA GLY A 171 27.80 18.07 29.72
C GLY A 171 26.40 18.67 29.69
N ILE A 172 25.83 18.92 30.88
CA ILE A 172 24.45 19.44 31.04
C ILE A 172 24.53 20.95 31.36
N LEU A 173 23.85 21.74 30.52
CA LEU A 173 23.78 23.19 30.66
C LEU A 173 22.39 23.61 31.13
N GLU A 174 22.27 24.28 32.29
CA GLU A 174 20.98 24.75 32.81
C GLU A 174 20.66 26.16 32.34
N ALA A 175 19.33 26.43 32.22
CA ALA A 175 18.77 27.71 31.79
C ALA A 175 19.47 28.25 30.55
N THR A 176 19.57 27.42 29.53
CA THR A 176 20.35 27.67 28.31
C THR A 176 19.48 27.74 27.10
N ASP A 177 19.77 28.67 26.22
CA ASP A 177 19.07 28.85 24.94
C ASP A 177 19.80 28.10 23.83
N VAL A 178 19.00 27.56 22.88
CA VAL A 178 19.53 26.90 21.68
C VAL A 178 18.84 27.49 20.45
N LEU A 179 19.65 28.05 19.55
CA LEU A 179 19.19 28.55 18.26
C LEU A 179 19.47 27.52 17.16
N VAL A 180 18.41 27.07 16.51
CA VAL A 180 18.46 26.19 15.33
C VAL A 180 18.12 27.00 14.09
N GLN A 181 18.97 26.95 13.07
CA GLN A 181 18.78 27.61 11.77
C GLN A 181 19.20 26.67 10.65
N ASN A 182 18.42 26.67 9.57
CA ASN A 182 18.71 25.84 8.39
C ASN A 182 18.94 24.36 8.74
N GLY A 183 18.16 23.83 9.69
CA GLY A 183 18.28 22.43 10.14
C GLY A 183 19.56 22.11 10.95
N ARG A 184 20.27 23.12 11.45
CA ARG A 184 21.49 22.95 12.25
C ARG A 184 21.45 23.78 13.52
N ILE A 185 22.09 23.29 14.58
CA ILE A 185 22.36 24.08 15.78
C ILE A 185 23.34 25.20 15.41
N SER A 186 22.88 26.43 15.49
CA SER A 186 23.65 27.62 15.12
C SER A 186 24.38 28.22 16.32
N LYS A 187 23.72 28.29 17.47
CA LYS A 187 24.28 28.84 18.72
C LYS A 187 23.70 28.14 19.94
N ILE A 188 24.50 27.97 20.96
CA ILE A 188 24.09 27.57 22.31
C ILE A 188 24.62 28.63 23.26
N GLY A 189 23.83 29.09 24.21
CA GLY A 189 24.28 30.12 25.18
C GLY A 189 23.10 30.75 25.91
N LYS A 190 23.35 31.84 26.64
CA LYS A 190 22.32 32.58 27.38
C LYS A 190 21.91 33.83 26.59
N ASP A 191 20.67 34.28 26.82
CA ASP A 191 20.15 35.55 26.31
C ASP A 191 20.21 35.66 24.76
N LEU A 192 20.12 34.53 24.06
CA LEU A 192 20.08 34.51 22.61
C LEU A 192 18.81 35.19 22.10
N ASN A 193 18.94 35.90 21.00
CA ASN A 193 17.83 36.56 20.33
C ASN A 193 17.89 36.34 18.83
N SER A 194 16.73 36.17 18.19
CA SER A 194 16.60 36.08 16.74
C SER A 194 15.23 36.61 16.32
N LYS A 195 15.22 37.66 15.48
CA LYS A 195 13.99 38.29 15.00
C LYS A 195 13.12 37.40 14.09
N LYS A 196 13.71 36.35 13.54
CA LYS A 196 13.06 35.44 12.60
C LYS A 196 12.69 34.08 13.20
N ALA A 197 13.07 33.84 14.45
CA ALA A 197 12.87 32.54 15.07
C ALA A 197 11.47 32.38 15.66
N VAL A 198 10.91 31.20 15.53
CA VAL A 198 9.82 30.70 16.36
C VAL A 198 10.40 30.48 17.76
N ILE A 199 9.91 31.20 18.76
CA ILE A 199 10.41 31.10 20.13
C ILE A 199 9.63 30.01 20.86
N ILE A 200 10.34 29.05 21.43
CA ILE A 200 9.79 27.99 22.26
C ILE A 200 10.31 28.20 23.70
N ASP A 201 9.40 28.50 24.62
CA ASP A 201 9.75 28.49 26.06
C ASP A 201 9.95 27.04 26.52
N ALA A 202 11.18 26.72 26.85
CA ALA A 202 11.61 25.42 27.33
C ALA A 202 11.98 25.45 28.84
N SER A 203 11.49 26.44 29.58
CA SER A 203 11.70 26.53 31.03
C SER A 203 11.20 25.27 31.74
N GLY A 204 12.06 24.63 32.55
CA GLY A 204 11.76 23.37 33.20
C GLY A 204 11.68 22.15 32.29
N LYS A 205 12.06 22.28 31.03
CA LYS A 205 12.11 21.15 30.05
C LYS A 205 13.58 20.80 29.75
N HIS A 206 13.76 19.56 29.32
CA HIS A 206 15.01 19.04 28.83
C HIS A 206 15.06 19.06 27.31
N LEU A 207 16.15 19.57 26.76
CA LEU A 207 16.47 19.52 25.34
C LEU A 207 17.64 18.57 25.13
N THR A 208 17.42 17.52 24.38
CA THR A 208 18.41 16.47 24.07
C THR A 208 18.60 16.35 22.58
N SER A 209 19.68 15.68 22.13
CA SER A 209 19.72 15.15 20.78
C SER A 209 18.58 14.15 20.54
N GLY A 210 18.19 13.96 19.31
CA GLY A 210 17.26 12.89 18.94
C GLY A 210 17.87 11.51 19.18
N ILE A 211 17.01 10.54 19.47
CA ILE A 211 17.42 9.14 19.65
C ILE A 211 17.84 8.58 18.29
N VAL A 212 18.96 7.86 18.27
CA VAL A 212 19.42 7.05 17.14
C VAL A 212 19.16 5.58 17.49
N ASP A 213 18.29 4.93 16.74
CA ASP A 213 18.03 3.50 16.87
C ASP A 213 18.95 2.73 15.92
N GLU A 214 19.91 2.01 16.47
CA GLU A 214 20.93 1.27 15.70
C GLU A 214 20.44 -0.10 15.19
N HIS A 215 19.22 -0.51 15.52
CA HIS A 215 18.69 -1.80 15.10
C HIS A 215 17.18 -1.72 14.79
N SER A 216 16.84 -1.32 13.58
CA SER A 216 15.46 -1.15 13.19
C SER A 216 15.10 -1.95 11.93
N HIS A 217 13.80 -2.26 11.79
CA HIS A 217 13.22 -2.95 10.65
C HIS A 217 12.01 -2.22 10.06
N ILE A 218 11.75 -0.99 10.50
CA ILE A 218 10.70 -0.12 9.91
C ILE A 218 11.23 0.60 8.67
N ALA A 219 10.35 1.31 7.99
CA ALA A 219 10.67 2.07 6.79
C ALA A 219 11.26 1.22 5.66
N ALA A 220 10.90 -0.04 5.58
CA ALA A 220 11.33 -0.94 4.52
C ALA A 220 10.19 -1.88 4.08
N ALA A 221 9.97 -1.98 2.77
CA ALA A 221 8.92 -2.85 2.20
C ALA A 221 9.17 -4.35 2.46
N SER A 222 10.44 -4.75 2.58
CA SER A 222 10.87 -6.08 2.97
C SER A 222 12.31 -6.05 3.49
N ILE A 223 12.62 -6.84 4.50
CA ILE A 223 13.93 -6.83 5.16
C ILE A 223 14.74 -8.13 4.99
N ASN A 224 14.16 -9.14 4.39
CA ASN A 224 14.80 -10.45 4.29
C ASN A 224 14.98 -10.91 2.85
N GLU A 225 16.23 -11.15 2.47
CA GLU A 225 16.59 -11.92 1.29
C GLU A 225 17.28 -13.21 1.75
N GLY A 226 16.45 -14.15 2.23
CA GLY A 226 16.90 -15.33 2.99
C GLY A 226 17.02 -16.62 2.19
N GLY A 227 16.85 -16.58 0.87
CA GLY A 227 16.87 -17.77 0.00
C GLY A 227 18.23 -18.46 -0.11
N GLN A 228 19.32 -17.73 0.18
CA GLN A 228 20.70 -18.23 0.11
C GLN A 228 21.46 -17.95 1.42
N ASN A 229 22.65 -18.51 1.54
CA ASN A 229 23.46 -18.42 2.76
C ASN A 229 24.03 -17.03 3.00
N SER A 230 24.33 -16.34 1.92
CA SER A 230 24.80 -14.97 1.91
C SER A 230 24.02 -14.19 0.84
N SER A 231 23.63 -13.00 1.18
CA SER A 231 23.07 -11.98 0.31
C SER A 231 23.78 -10.64 0.48
N ALA A 232 25.11 -10.71 0.61
CA ALA A 232 25.94 -9.52 0.84
C ALA A 232 25.81 -8.46 -0.24
N GLU A 233 25.50 -8.85 -1.47
CA GLU A 233 25.32 -7.99 -2.64
C GLU A 233 24.06 -7.11 -2.59
N VAL A 234 23.03 -7.49 -1.85
CA VAL A 234 21.81 -6.68 -1.75
C VAL A 234 21.95 -5.51 -0.78
N SER A 235 21.19 -4.46 -0.98
CA SER A 235 21.15 -3.28 -0.13
C SER A 235 19.73 -2.99 0.34
N ILE A 236 19.57 -2.71 1.62
CA ILE A 236 18.30 -2.27 2.18
C ILE A 236 17.87 -0.91 1.61
N GLU A 237 18.79 -0.13 1.04
CA GLU A 237 18.49 1.14 0.38
C GLU A 237 17.48 0.98 -0.77
N ASP A 238 17.47 -0.18 -1.44
CA ASP A 238 16.61 -0.46 -2.60
C ASP A 238 15.14 -0.73 -2.22
N VAL A 239 14.86 -0.95 -0.94
CA VAL A 239 13.53 -1.31 -0.44
C VAL A 239 13.00 -0.35 0.64
N ILE A 240 13.59 0.84 0.74
CA ILE A 240 13.10 1.86 1.69
C ILE A 240 11.67 2.26 1.34
N ASP A 241 10.79 2.16 2.31
CA ASP A 241 9.40 2.60 2.27
C ASP A 241 9.25 3.92 3.04
N ALA A 242 9.23 5.03 2.32
CA ALA A 242 9.12 6.36 2.89
C ALA A 242 7.69 6.69 3.39
N ASP A 243 6.70 5.88 3.01
CA ASP A 243 5.29 6.05 3.38
C ASP A 243 4.91 5.21 4.63
N ASP A 244 5.86 4.45 5.18
CA ASP A 244 5.62 3.67 6.40
C ASP A 244 5.29 4.58 7.58
N VAL A 245 4.09 4.42 8.12
CA VAL A 245 3.57 5.22 9.25
C VAL A 245 4.42 5.08 10.52
N ASP A 246 5.22 4.04 10.64
CA ASP A 246 6.11 3.86 11.78
C ASP A 246 7.25 4.89 11.80
N ILE A 247 7.58 5.51 10.67
CA ILE A 247 8.45 6.71 10.64
C ILE A 247 7.83 7.83 11.49
N TYR A 248 6.55 8.15 11.26
CA TYR A 248 5.85 9.18 12.02
C TYR A 248 5.75 8.84 13.50
N ARG A 249 5.42 7.58 13.82
CA ARG A 249 5.29 7.11 15.22
C ARG A 249 6.60 7.19 15.99
N ASN A 250 7.70 6.81 15.35
CA ASN A 250 9.02 6.88 15.97
C ASN A 250 9.48 8.33 16.17
N LEU A 251 9.22 9.22 15.20
CA LEU A 251 9.45 10.66 15.36
C LEU A 251 8.68 11.24 16.55
N ALA A 252 7.42 10.85 16.73
CA ALA A 252 6.62 11.27 17.88
C ALA A 252 7.18 10.78 19.21
N GLY A 253 7.93 9.68 19.21
CA GLY A 253 8.67 9.14 20.36
C GLY A 253 10.06 9.74 20.55
N GLY A 254 10.53 10.61 19.64
CA GLY A 254 11.85 11.25 19.72
C GLY A 254 12.98 10.52 19.00
N VAL A 255 12.68 9.43 18.28
CA VAL A 255 13.65 8.77 17.39
C VAL A 255 13.76 9.57 16.10
N THR A 256 14.97 10.01 15.77
CA THR A 256 15.22 10.90 14.61
C THR A 256 16.02 10.25 13.50
N SER A 257 16.76 9.18 13.83
CA SER A 257 17.54 8.40 12.86
C SER A 257 17.52 6.94 13.25
N ILE A 258 17.53 6.07 12.25
CA ILE A 258 17.58 4.62 12.45
C ILE A 258 18.57 3.98 11.51
N GLN A 259 19.15 2.86 11.94
CA GLN A 259 19.85 1.93 11.06
C GLN A 259 18.88 0.81 10.68
N ILE A 260 18.50 0.78 9.41
CA ILE A 260 17.66 -0.31 8.89
C ILE A 260 18.56 -1.50 8.56
N LEU A 261 18.27 -2.62 9.18
CA LEU A 261 19.04 -3.86 9.03
C LEU A 261 18.26 -4.91 8.24
N HIS A 262 18.99 -5.69 7.46
CA HIS A 262 18.50 -6.98 7.01
C HIS A 262 18.11 -7.85 8.22
N GLY A 263 17.02 -8.61 8.14
CA GLY A 263 16.63 -9.52 9.20
C GLY A 263 17.60 -10.69 9.36
N SER A 264 17.48 -11.44 10.45
CA SER A 264 18.33 -12.61 10.74
C SER A 264 17.86 -13.86 9.99
N ALA A 265 17.52 -13.76 8.70
CA ALA A 265 17.02 -14.88 7.91
C ALA A 265 18.13 -15.79 7.39
N ASN A 266 19.31 -15.24 7.12
CA ASN A 266 20.52 -15.96 6.69
C ASN A 266 21.76 -15.47 7.47
N PRO A 267 22.83 -16.24 7.50
CA PRO A 267 24.04 -15.88 8.25
C PRO A 267 24.67 -14.58 7.80
N ILE A 268 24.83 -14.38 6.49
CA ILE A 268 25.33 -13.13 5.91
C ILE A 268 24.16 -12.49 5.20
N GLY A 269 23.61 -11.42 5.79
CA GLY A 269 22.54 -10.62 5.25
C GLY A 269 23.05 -9.54 4.31
N GLY A 270 22.15 -8.63 3.89
CA GLY A 270 22.47 -7.53 3.00
C GLY A 270 23.10 -6.33 3.73
N ARG A 271 23.51 -5.36 2.93
CA ARG A 271 24.03 -4.08 3.41
C ARG A 271 22.90 -3.27 4.03
N SER A 272 23.21 -2.65 5.17
CA SER A 272 22.30 -1.79 5.92
C SER A 272 22.27 -0.37 5.36
N ALA A 273 21.28 0.41 5.79
CA ALA A 273 21.18 1.84 5.54
C ALA A 273 20.94 2.60 6.84
N ILE A 274 21.58 3.75 6.99
CA ILE A 274 21.19 4.73 7.99
C ILE A 274 20.29 5.76 7.32
N ILE A 275 19.12 5.99 7.90
CA ILE A 275 18.18 7.00 7.42
C ILE A 275 17.86 8.01 8.53
N LYS A 276 17.52 9.24 8.10
CA LYS A 276 16.91 10.25 8.93
C LYS A 276 15.41 10.21 8.74
N LEU A 277 14.66 10.17 9.82
CA LEU A 277 13.20 10.02 9.79
C LEU A 277 12.52 11.35 9.38
N LYS A 278 12.66 11.74 8.12
CA LYS A 278 12.06 12.95 7.55
C LYS A 278 10.70 12.62 6.96
N TRP A 279 9.68 12.55 7.79
CA TRP A 279 8.32 12.24 7.35
C TRP A 279 7.86 13.13 6.19
N GLY A 280 7.35 12.52 5.13
CA GLY A 280 6.91 13.20 3.91
C GLY A 280 7.97 13.36 2.83
N SER A 281 9.23 13.07 3.11
CA SER A 281 10.31 13.06 2.11
C SER A 281 10.32 11.76 1.31
N SER A 282 10.98 11.77 0.15
CA SER A 282 11.17 10.57 -0.66
C SER A 282 12.19 9.61 -0.03
N ALA A 283 12.14 8.32 -0.41
CA ALA A 283 13.06 7.30 0.09
C ALA A 283 14.54 7.72 -0.06
N LYS A 284 14.89 8.34 -1.18
CA LYS A 284 16.25 8.84 -1.45
C LYS A 284 16.67 9.95 -0.49
N GLU A 285 15.75 10.83 -0.09
CA GLU A 285 16.03 11.94 0.81
C GLU A 285 16.14 11.51 2.28
N LEU A 286 15.60 10.33 2.61
CA LEU A 286 15.77 9.74 3.94
C LEU A 286 17.19 9.22 4.15
N ILE A 287 17.86 8.71 3.11
CA ILE A 287 19.19 8.08 3.22
C ILE A 287 20.23 9.09 3.70
N TYR A 288 20.96 8.73 4.74
CA TYR A 288 22.12 9.48 5.21
C TYR A 288 23.35 9.00 4.45
N THR A 289 23.66 9.65 3.34
CA THR A 289 24.71 9.24 2.38
C THR A 289 26.11 9.25 2.98
N ASP A 290 26.38 10.16 3.92
CA ASP A 290 27.68 10.31 4.60
C ASP A 290 27.86 9.35 5.78
N SER A 291 26.91 8.44 6.00
CA SER A 291 27.01 7.45 7.07
C SER A 291 28.05 6.38 6.77
N PRO A 292 28.65 5.79 7.82
CA PRO A 292 29.42 4.56 7.66
C PRO A 292 28.58 3.46 6.97
N LYS A 293 29.24 2.57 6.27
CA LYS A 293 28.59 1.43 5.61
C LYS A 293 28.63 0.22 6.53
N PHE A 294 27.52 -0.51 6.57
CA PHE A 294 27.33 -1.68 7.41
C PHE A 294 26.76 -2.83 6.60
N ILE A 295 26.97 -4.03 7.10
CA ILE A 295 26.36 -5.27 6.62
C ILE A 295 25.87 -6.06 7.82
N LYS A 296 24.76 -6.80 7.66
CA LYS A 296 24.18 -7.64 8.69
C LYS A 296 24.85 -9.01 8.72
N PHE A 297 25.35 -9.37 9.89
CA PHE A 297 25.74 -10.75 10.23
C PHE A 297 24.83 -11.29 11.32
N ALA A 298 24.46 -12.57 11.24
CA ALA A 298 23.63 -13.23 12.22
C ALA A 298 24.20 -14.62 12.58
N LEU A 299 24.45 -14.82 13.87
CA LEU A 299 25.18 -15.98 14.40
C LEU A 299 24.31 -16.93 15.21
N GLY A 300 23.05 -16.51 15.50
CA GLY A 300 22.19 -17.19 16.46
C GLY A 300 21.34 -18.30 15.87
N GLU A 301 20.22 -18.57 16.54
CA GLU A 301 19.28 -19.64 16.19
C GLU A 301 18.52 -19.37 14.89
N ASN A 302 18.20 -18.09 14.59
CA ASN A 302 17.33 -17.72 13.47
C ASN A 302 17.87 -18.15 12.11
N VAL A 303 19.19 -18.19 11.95
CA VAL A 303 19.84 -18.52 10.66
C VAL A 303 19.99 -20.01 10.40
N LYS A 304 19.72 -20.83 11.40
CA LYS A 304 19.68 -22.29 11.23
C LYS A 304 18.36 -22.70 10.59
N GLN A 305 18.44 -23.38 9.46
CA GLN A 305 17.25 -23.85 8.75
C GLN A 305 16.48 -24.94 9.49
N SER A 306 17.08 -25.60 10.48
CA SER A 306 16.40 -26.57 11.35
C SER A 306 15.24 -26.00 12.16
N ASN A 307 15.17 -24.66 12.33
CA ASN A 307 14.09 -23.98 13.03
C ASN A 307 12.92 -23.55 12.13
N TRP A 308 13.04 -23.77 10.80
CA TRP A 308 12.03 -23.34 9.85
C TRP A 308 11.14 -24.51 9.44
N GLY A 309 9.88 -24.25 9.13
CA GLY A 309 8.92 -25.30 8.77
C GLY A 309 9.20 -26.01 7.42
N SER A 310 10.03 -25.43 6.57
CA SER A 310 10.52 -26.03 5.33
C SER A 310 12.01 -25.79 5.22
N PHE A 311 12.77 -26.88 5.13
CA PHE A 311 14.23 -26.79 5.00
C PHE A 311 14.61 -26.79 3.54
N SER A 312 15.40 -25.84 3.14
CA SER A 312 15.82 -25.73 1.75
C SER A 312 17.32 -25.56 1.58
N ARG A 313 18.05 -25.22 2.65
CA ARG A 313 19.48 -24.93 2.56
C ARG A 313 20.27 -25.21 3.83
N PHE A 314 21.59 -25.23 3.71
CA PHE A 314 22.57 -25.10 4.79
C PHE A 314 22.55 -23.66 5.35
N PRO A 315 22.88 -23.41 6.64
CA PRO A 315 23.25 -24.37 7.68
C PRO A 315 22.07 -24.89 8.48
N GLN A 316 22.21 -26.11 9.05
CA GLN A 316 21.22 -26.70 9.96
C GLN A 316 21.59 -26.57 11.44
N THR A 317 22.87 -26.32 11.74
CA THR A 317 23.42 -26.30 13.08
C THR A 317 24.38 -25.13 13.25
N ARG A 318 24.78 -24.82 14.49
CA ARG A 318 25.80 -23.81 14.78
C ARG A 318 27.18 -24.17 14.19
N MET A 319 27.52 -25.44 14.11
CA MET A 319 28.72 -25.88 13.40
C MET A 319 28.70 -25.47 11.93
N GLY A 320 27.54 -25.59 11.30
CA GLY A 320 27.36 -25.17 9.92
C GLY A 320 27.43 -23.63 9.78
N VAL A 321 26.91 -22.86 10.75
CA VAL A 321 27.00 -21.40 10.74
C VAL A 321 28.47 -20.96 10.81
N GLU A 322 29.27 -21.51 11.73
CA GLU A 322 30.71 -21.24 11.84
C GLU A 322 31.45 -21.58 10.55
N GLN A 323 31.24 -22.78 10.01
CA GLN A 323 31.88 -23.23 8.78
C GLN A 323 31.54 -22.32 7.59
N LEU A 324 30.32 -21.83 7.53
CA LEU A 324 29.87 -20.92 6.49
C LEU A 324 30.67 -19.61 6.51
N TYR A 325 30.86 -19.00 7.66
CA TYR A 325 31.66 -17.77 7.79
C TYR A 325 33.12 -18.01 7.38
N ILE A 326 33.71 -19.11 7.82
CA ILE A 326 35.08 -19.49 7.45
C ILE A 326 35.21 -19.62 5.93
N ASP A 327 34.26 -20.30 5.29
CA ASP A 327 34.27 -20.51 3.84
C ASP A 327 34.13 -19.18 3.08
N TYR A 328 33.12 -18.38 3.41
CA TYR A 328 32.85 -17.14 2.69
C TYR A 328 33.99 -16.14 2.81
N PHE A 329 34.53 -15.92 4.00
CA PHE A 329 35.68 -15.01 4.16
C PHE A 329 36.97 -15.56 3.57
N THR A 330 37.18 -16.89 3.55
CA THR A 330 38.29 -17.48 2.82
C THR A 330 38.19 -17.23 1.32
N ARG A 331 37.00 -17.39 0.76
CA ARG A 331 36.73 -17.10 -0.66
C ARG A 331 36.86 -15.61 -0.98
N ALA A 332 36.36 -14.73 -0.12
CA ALA A 332 36.46 -13.28 -0.29
C ALA A 332 37.94 -12.83 -0.29
N LYS A 333 38.76 -13.34 0.65
CA LYS A 333 40.20 -13.11 0.69
C LYS A 333 40.92 -13.59 -0.58
N ALA A 334 40.55 -14.76 -1.07
CA ALA A 334 41.13 -15.28 -2.33
C ALA A 334 40.70 -14.45 -3.54
N TYR A 335 39.47 -13.96 -3.56
CA TYR A 335 38.94 -13.05 -4.60
C TYR A 335 39.69 -11.73 -4.61
N ASP A 336 39.84 -11.09 -3.46
CA ASP A 336 40.59 -9.83 -3.29
C ASP A 336 42.05 -9.97 -3.77
N ALA A 337 42.72 -11.07 -3.41
CA ALA A 337 44.09 -11.35 -3.86
C ALA A 337 44.19 -11.47 -5.39
N LYS A 338 43.21 -12.14 -6.06
CA LYS A 338 43.14 -12.21 -7.52
C LYS A 338 42.92 -10.86 -8.14
N GLN A 339 42.01 -10.07 -7.60
CA GLN A 339 41.72 -8.72 -8.07
C GLN A 339 42.98 -7.84 -8.03
N LYS A 340 43.69 -7.87 -6.92
CA LYS A 340 44.92 -7.09 -6.70
C LYS A 340 46.10 -7.56 -7.55
N SER A 341 46.16 -8.82 -7.94
CA SER A 341 47.24 -9.36 -8.76
C SER A 341 47.15 -9.01 -10.24
N GLY A 342 46.01 -8.44 -10.69
CA GLY A 342 45.78 -8.12 -12.10
C GLY A 342 45.57 -9.35 -13.00
N THR A 343 45.48 -10.56 -12.45
CA THR A 343 45.17 -11.77 -13.22
C THR A 343 43.68 -11.78 -13.61
N PRO A 344 43.30 -12.36 -14.77
CA PRO A 344 41.90 -12.46 -15.13
C PRO A 344 41.07 -13.18 -14.06
N TYR A 345 39.94 -12.58 -13.67
CA TYR A 345 39.01 -13.16 -12.72
C TYR A 345 37.56 -12.92 -13.18
N ARG A 346 36.66 -13.78 -12.74
CA ARG A 346 35.23 -13.55 -12.94
C ARG A 346 34.74 -12.58 -11.85
N LYS A 347 34.05 -11.53 -12.28
CA LYS A 347 33.41 -10.60 -11.33
C LYS A 347 32.34 -11.33 -10.51
N ASP A 348 32.41 -11.18 -9.19
CA ASP A 348 31.48 -11.73 -8.22
C ASP A 348 31.11 -10.62 -7.24
N VAL A 349 29.89 -10.11 -7.35
CA VAL A 349 29.43 -8.95 -6.58
C VAL A 349 29.29 -9.26 -5.08
N GLU A 350 28.98 -10.49 -4.73
CA GLU A 350 28.94 -10.94 -3.35
C GLU A 350 30.34 -10.90 -2.73
N MET A 351 31.33 -11.48 -3.44
CA MET A 351 32.74 -11.49 -2.98
C MET A 351 33.33 -10.07 -2.97
N GLU A 352 32.94 -9.19 -3.88
CA GLU A 352 33.35 -7.77 -3.84
C GLU A 352 32.94 -7.08 -2.56
N VAL A 353 31.72 -7.31 -2.08
CA VAL A 353 31.24 -6.73 -0.82
C VAL A 353 31.96 -7.34 0.37
N LEU A 354 32.09 -8.66 0.42
CA LEU A 354 32.76 -9.35 1.54
C LEU A 354 34.25 -9.07 1.60
N ALA A 355 34.90 -8.75 0.48
CA ALA A 355 36.32 -8.40 0.44
C ALA A 355 36.61 -6.97 0.98
N GLN A 356 35.55 -6.15 1.18
CA GLN A 356 35.69 -4.78 1.74
C GLN A 356 35.65 -4.78 3.29
N ILE A 357 35.27 -5.90 3.89
CA ILE A 357 35.15 -6.09 5.33
C ILE A 357 36.46 -6.61 5.91
#